data_07aa7e84b48b7de9f98b717063ba3fb6
#
_entry.id   07aa7e84b48b7de9f98b717063ba3fb6
#
_cell.length_a   1.000
_cell.length_b   1.000
_cell.length_c   1.000
_cell.angle_alpha   90.00
_cell.angle_beta   90.00
_cell.angle_gamma   90.00
#
_symmetry.space_group_name_H-M   'P 1'
#
loop_
_entity.id
_entity.type
_entity.pdbx_description
1 polymer ?
#
loop_
_entity_poly.entity_id
_entity_poly.type
_entity_poly.pdbx_seq_one_letter_code
_entity_poly.pdbx_strand_id
1 'polypeptide(L)'
;RDFSATPEPTGQPRAPGRRLIVQRHLARRDYYDLRLEMDGVLKSWAVTRGPSADPRDRRLAVRTEDHPLDYADFEGLIPKGQYGGGTVVLWEYTTFTPLNGDPAEAVEKGEIKFLAHGERMRGRWALVRMKTREKRENWLLIKERDEYAEQDDALTARFPNSIVSGRSREEIESDGAAAVWDSHARNAPDARGAGLRKRLPAPAFVAPSLCTSAERPPEGDDFLFEMKYDGYRVELAVGDGEIGRASCRERV
;
A
#
# COMPACT_ATOMS: atom_id res chain seq x y z
N ARG A 1 -14.87 10.48 -10.13
CA ARG A 1 -15.76 9.30 -10.18
C ARG A 1 -16.51 9.22 -8.86
N ASP A 2 -17.79 8.97 -8.91
CA ASP A 2 -18.59 8.83 -7.70
C ASP A 2 -18.44 7.38 -7.19
N PHE A 3 -17.69 7.21 -6.10
CA PHE A 3 -17.46 5.90 -5.47
C PHE A 3 -18.70 5.34 -4.78
N SER A 4 -19.78 6.13 -4.61
CA SER A 4 -21.06 5.65 -4.11
C SER A 4 -21.80 4.79 -5.15
N ALA A 5 -21.42 4.86 -6.42
CA ALA A 5 -22.02 4.11 -7.52
C ALA A 5 -21.30 2.79 -7.85
N THR A 6 -20.14 2.53 -7.25
CA THR A 6 -19.38 1.28 -7.40
C THR A 6 -19.27 0.58 -6.04
N PRO A 7 -19.49 -0.75 -5.95
CA PRO A 7 -19.41 -1.48 -4.68
C PRO A 7 -17.92 -1.77 -4.31
N GLU A 8 -17.08 -0.74 -4.32
CA GLU A 8 -15.73 -0.87 -3.80
C GLU A 8 -15.79 -0.87 -2.27
N PRO A 9 -15.05 -1.75 -1.56
CA PRO A 9 -15.02 -1.73 -0.12
C PRO A 9 -14.49 -0.36 0.33
N THR A 10 -15.31 0.38 1.05
CA THR A 10 -14.86 1.55 1.80
C THR A 10 -13.96 1.04 2.90
N GLY A 11 -12.65 1.00 2.62
CA GLY A 11 -11.64 0.52 3.56
C GLY A 11 -11.81 1.18 4.92
N GLN A 12 -11.76 0.39 5.99
CA GLN A 12 -11.74 0.95 7.33
C GLN A 12 -10.47 1.77 7.52
N PRO A 13 -10.54 2.94 8.19
CA PRO A 13 -9.34 3.74 8.46
C PRO A 13 -8.35 2.90 9.28
N ARG A 14 -7.29 2.43 8.62
CA ARG A 14 -6.10 1.93 9.30
C ARG A 14 -5.23 3.12 9.69
N ALA A 15 -4.35 2.92 10.68
CA ALA A 15 -3.33 3.92 10.99
C ALA A 15 -2.62 4.35 9.69
N PRO A 16 -2.36 5.65 9.48
CA PRO A 16 -1.80 6.14 8.24
C PRO A 16 -0.48 5.43 7.97
N GLY A 17 -0.49 4.55 6.98
CA GLY A 17 0.68 3.86 6.46
C GLY A 17 1.34 4.71 5.38
N ARG A 18 2.53 4.30 4.98
CA ARG A 18 3.26 4.88 3.85
C ARG A 18 3.74 3.75 2.94
N ARG A 19 2.79 2.88 2.56
CA ARG A 19 3.10 1.77 1.65
C ARG A 19 3.39 2.30 0.26
N LEU A 20 4.39 1.71 -0.36
CA LEU A 20 4.68 1.82 -1.77
C LEU A 20 4.48 0.44 -2.37
N ILE A 21 3.58 0.34 -3.32
CA ILE A 21 3.24 -0.89 -4.01
C ILE A 21 3.45 -0.69 -5.50
N VAL A 22 4.01 -1.69 -6.16
CA VAL A 22 4.00 -1.77 -7.61
C VAL A 22 3.40 -3.11 -8.01
N GLN A 23 2.31 -3.05 -8.76
CA GLN A 23 1.66 -4.22 -9.33
C GLN A 23 1.93 -4.26 -10.83
N ARG A 24 2.58 -5.34 -11.31
CA ARG A 24 2.69 -5.59 -12.74
C ARG A 24 1.36 -6.12 -13.24
N HIS A 25 0.76 -5.41 -14.16
CA HIS A 25 -0.52 -5.73 -14.75
C HIS A 25 -0.32 -6.26 -16.16
N LEU A 26 -0.71 -7.50 -16.35
CA LEU A 26 -0.55 -8.23 -17.59
C LEU A 26 -1.90 -8.32 -18.29
N ALA A 27 -2.22 -7.28 -19.07
CA ALA A 27 -3.41 -7.16 -19.90
C ALA A 27 -3.04 -7.26 -21.39
N ARG A 28 -3.71 -6.51 -22.28
CA ARG A 28 -3.31 -6.44 -23.70
C ARG A 28 -1.92 -5.86 -23.90
N ARG A 29 -1.46 -5.02 -22.96
CA ARG A 29 -0.11 -4.49 -22.85
C ARG A 29 0.29 -4.56 -21.41
N ASP A 30 1.53 -4.97 -21.16
CA ASP A 30 2.09 -4.97 -19.82
C ASP A 30 2.34 -3.53 -19.36
N TYR A 31 1.95 -3.23 -18.14
CA TYR A 31 2.26 -1.99 -17.46
C TYR A 31 2.39 -2.23 -15.96
N TYR A 32 2.87 -1.23 -15.24
CA TYR A 32 3.12 -1.33 -13.81
C TYR A 32 2.33 -0.23 -13.10
N ASP A 33 1.44 -0.62 -12.21
CA ASP A 33 0.70 0.31 -11.37
C ASP A 33 1.52 0.65 -10.13
N LEU A 34 2.09 1.86 -10.09
CA LEU A 34 2.70 2.41 -8.89
C LEU A 34 1.62 3.01 -8.01
N ARG A 35 1.60 2.62 -6.75
CA ARG A 35 0.65 3.10 -5.74
C ARG A 35 1.37 3.58 -4.51
N LEU A 36 1.00 4.78 -4.05
CA LEU A 36 1.51 5.38 -2.82
C LEU A 36 0.35 5.59 -1.85
N GLU A 37 0.48 5.02 -0.65
CA GLU A 37 -0.52 5.19 0.40
C GLU A 37 -0.41 6.57 1.03
N MET A 38 -1.48 7.35 0.92
CA MET A 38 -1.67 8.64 1.58
C MET A 38 -3.16 8.94 1.70
N ASP A 39 -3.56 9.68 2.71
CA ASP A 39 -4.95 10.08 2.99
C ASP A 39 -5.95 8.91 3.03
N GLY A 40 -5.50 7.73 3.47
CA GLY A 40 -6.36 6.55 3.60
C GLY A 40 -6.70 5.86 2.28
N VAL A 41 -6.04 6.23 1.18
CA VAL A 41 -6.20 5.62 -0.15
C VAL A 41 -4.85 5.30 -0.78
N LEU A 42 -4.86 4.55 -1.87
CA LEU A 42 -3.71 4.30 -2.72
C LEU A 42 -3.78 5.26 -3.93
N LYS A 43 -3.03 6.36 -3.88
CA LYS A 43 -2.82 7.23 -5.05
C LYS A 43 -2.07 6.44 -6.11
N SER A 44 -2.58 6.42 -7.35
CA SER A 44 -2.15 5.42 -8.34
C SER A 44 -1.74 6.03 -9.67
N TRP A 45 -0.70 5.45 -10.29
CA TRP A 45 -0.17 5.81 -11.60
C TRP A 45 0.19 4.57 -12.41
N ALA A 46 -0.31 4.48 -13.64
CA ALA A 46 0.09 3.43 -14.58
C ALA A 46 1.42 3.81 -15.27
N VAL A 47 2.49 3.13 -14.93
CA VAL A 47 3.83 3.30 -15.50
C VAL A 47 3.98 2.36 -16.68
N THR A 48 3.91 2.88 -17.89
CA THR A 48 3.72 2.10 -19.12
C THR A 48 4.86 1.14 -19.46
N ARG A 49 6.09 1.44 -19.04
CA ARG A 49 7.29 0.60 -19.25
C ARG A 49 7.87 0.09 -17.92
N GLY A 50 7.18 0.33 -16.82
CA GLY A 50 7.66 0.04 -15.48
C GLY A 50 8.75 1.00 -14.98
N PRO A 51 9.11 0.89 -13.69
CA PRO A 51 10.19 1.67 -13.09
C PRO A 51 11.54 1.37 -13.75
N SER A 52 12.40 2.37 -13.84
CA SER A 52 13.80 2.24 -14.24
C SER A 52 14.70 2.82 -13.17
N ALA A 53 15.78 2.12 -12.83
CA ALA A 53 16.79 2.60 -11.91
C ALA A 53 17.82 3.55 -12.56
N ASP A 54 17.72 3.80 -13.87
CA ASP A 54 18.58 4.75 -14.59
C ASP A 54 18.03 6.18 -14.45
N PRO A 55 18.80 7.12 -13.85
CA PRO A 55 18.38 8.52 -13.72
C PRO A 55 18.19 9.27 -15.03
N ARG A 56 18.66 8.73 -16.16
CA ARG A 56 18.44 9.30 -17.49
C ARG A 56 17.06 9.00 -18.04
N ASP A 57 16.43 7.94 -17.54
CA ASP A 57 15.10 7.51 -17.94
C ASP A 57 14.01 8.37 -17.29
N ARG A 58 13.02 8.72 -18.09
CA ARG A 58 11.81 9.41 -17.67
C ARG A 58 10.62 8.55 -18.06
N ARG A 59 10.11 7.79 -17.09
CA ARG A 59 9.01 6.84 -17.32
C ARG A 59 7.68 7.55 -17.28
N LEU A 60 6.92 7.48 -18.37
CA LEU A 60 5.55 7.99 -18.40
C LEU A 60 4.72 7.22 -17.35
N ALA A 61 4.11 7.98 -16.44
CA ALA A 61 3.22 7.52 -15.41
C ALA A 61 1.88 8.25 -15.55
N VAL A 62 0.86 7.55 -16.00
CA VAL A 62 -0.47 8.12 -16.22
C VAL A 62 -1.26 8.03 -14.94
N ARG A 63 -1.75 9.16 -14.43
CA ARG A 63 -2.60 9.17 -13.23
C ARG A 63 -3.86 8.36 -13.48
N THR A 64 -4.17 7.45 -12.55
CA THR A 64 -5.38 6.65 -12.54
C THR A 64 -6.23 7.00 -11.31
N GLU A 65 -7.39 6.38 -11.17
CA GLU A 65 -8.24 6.52 -9.99
C GLU A 65 -7.52 6.06 -8.71
N ASP A 66 -7.87 6.64 -7.59
CA ASP A 66 -7.43 6.20 -6.28
C ASP A 66 -8.05 4.83 -5.97
N HIS A 67 -7.30 3.96 -5.31
CA HIS A 67 -7.76 2.63 -4.95
C HIS A 67 -7.89 2.48 -3.43
N PRO A 68 -8.77 1.60 -2.96
CA PRO A 68 -8.89 1.29 -1.54
C PRO A 68 -7.61 0.59 -1.03
N LEU A 69 -7.32 0.75 0.27
CA LEU A 69 -6.12 0.18 0.89
C LEU A 69 -6.05 -1.34 0.80
N ASP A 70 -7.20 -2.01 0.76
CA ASP A 70 -7.28 -3.47 0.65
C ASP A 70 -6.75 -3.99 -0.69
N TYR A 71 -6.69 -3.13 -1.72
CA TYR A 71 -6.10 -3.49 -3.01
C TYR A 71 -4.56 -3.61 -2.98
N ALA A 72 -3.92 -3.14 -1.92
CA ALA A 72 -2.47 -3.20 -1.77
C ALA A 72 -1.91 -4.63 -1.80
N ASP A 73 -2.65 -5.56 -1.21
CA ASP A 73 -2.23 -6.96 -1.05
C ASP A 73 -2.72 -7.85 -2.19
N PHE A 74 -3.39 -7.28 -3.20
CA PHE A 74 -3.99 -8.07 -4.26
C PHE A 74 -2.95 -8.57 -5.27
N GLU A 75 -2.88 -9.88 -5.41
CA GLU A 75 -2.22 -10.63 -6.47
C GLU A 75 -3.20 -11.69 -6.98
N GLY A 76 -3.40 -11.79 -8.30
CA GLY A 76 -4.36 -12.74 -8.84
C GLY A 76 -4.93 -12.33 -10.19
N LEU A 77 -6.17 -12.69 -10.44
CA LEU A 77 -6.85 -12.51 -11.72
C LEU A 77 -7.96 -11.47 -11.62
N ILE A 78 -7.99 -10.56 -12.58
CA ILE A 78 -9.15 -9.70 -12.84
C ILE A 78 -9.89 -10.30 -14.05
N PRO A 79 -11.19 -10.65 -13.95
CA PRO A 79 -11.93 -11.31 -15.02
C PRO A 79 -11.88 -10.55 -16.34
N LYS A 80 -11.79 -11.29 -17.45
CA LYS A 80 -11.88 -10.71 -18.79
C LYS A 80 -13.23 -10.02 -18.98
N GLY A 81 -13.21 -8.79 -19.50
CA GLY A 81 -14.43 -7.99 -19.68
C GLY A 81 -14.66 -6.95 -18.59
N GLN A 82 -14.01 -7.05 -17.45
CA GLN A 82 -13.96 -5.99 -16.46
C GLN A 82 -12.86 -4.97 -16.81
N TYR A 83 -13.00 -3.75 -16.27
CA TYR A 83 -11.96 -2.74 -16.42
C TYR A 83 -10.68 -3.24 -15.75
N GLY A 84 -9.58 -3.27 -16.50
CA GLY A 84 -8.32 -3.80 -16.01
C GLY A 84 -8.20 -5.33 -16.08
N GLY A 85 -9.08 -6.04 -16.83
CA GLY A 85 -9.02 -7.52 -16.94
C GLY A 85 -7.64 -8.03 -17.34
N GLY A 86 -7.09 -8.97 -16.53
CA GLY A 86 -5.75 -9.54 -16.71
C GLY A 86 -5.17 -10.10 -15.42
N THR A 87 -3.90 -10.48 -15.46
CA THR A 87 -3.17 -10.99 -14.30
C THR A 87 -2.45 -9.86 -13.59
N VAL A 88 -2.56 -9.84 -12.28
CA VAL A 88 -1.88 -8.88 -11.41
C VAL A 88 -0.83 -9.62 -10.59
N VAL A 89 0.42 -9.17 -10.69
CA VAL A 89 1.59 -9.70 -9.94
C VAL A 89 2.09 -8.61 -9.02
N LEU A 90 2.23 -8.89 -7.73
CA LEU A 90 2.86 -7.96 -6.78
C LEU A 90 4.35 -7.87 -7.07
N TRP A 91 4.73 -6.82 -7.81
CA TRP A 91 6.12 -6.62 -8.26
C TRP A 91 6.99 -5.94 -7.19
N GLU A 92 6.46 -5.00 -6.42
CA GLU A 92 7.13 -4.41 -5.25
C GLU A 92 6.11 -4.17 -4.14
N TYR A 93 6.52 -4.43 -2.91
CA TYR A 93 5.70 -4.17 -1.72
C TYR A 93 6.59 -3.69 -0.58
N THR A 94 6.55 -2.40 -0.32
CA THR A 94 7.43 -1.75 0.65
C THR A 94 6.80 -0.49 1.24
N THR A 95 7.62 0.35 1.85
CA THR A 95 7.23 1.67 2.36
C THR A 95 8.05 2.77 1.69
N PHE A 96 7.60 4.01 1.84
CA PHE A 96 8.34 5.19 1.40
C PHE A 96 8.38 6.27 2.47
N THR A 97 9.41 7.11 2.40
CA THR A 97 9.51 8.34 3.19
C THR A 97 9.44 9.55 2.25
N PRO A 98 8.46 10.45 2.40
CA PRO A 98 8.41 11.67 1.59
C PRO A 98 9.59 12.58 1.93
N LEU A 99 10.15 13.24 0.91
CA LEU A 99 11.31 14.10 1.03
C LEU A 99 11.00 15.59 0.88
N ASN A 100 9.81 15.95 0.40
CA ASN A 100 9.41 17.33 0.13
C ASN A 100 8.10 17.74 0.83
N GLY A 101 7.94 17.30 2.09
CA GLY A 101 6.81 17.67 2.95
C GLY A 101 5.70 16.64 2.97
N ASP A 102 4.46 17.07 3.21
CA ASP A 102 3.29 16.19 3.18
C ASP A 102 3.10 15.60 1.78
N PRO A 103 2.95 14.27 1.65
CA PRO A 103 2.90 13.62 0.35
C PRO A 103 1.64 13.95 -0.45
N ALA A 104 0.50 14.15 0.20
CA ALA A 104 -0.74 14.49 -0.50
C ALA A 104 -0.67 15.92 -1.04
N GLU A 105 -0.17 16.88 -0.24
CA GLU A 105 0.08 18.24 -0.72
C GLU A 105 1.12 18.28 -1.85
N ALA A 106 2.15 17.46 -1.77
CA ALA A 106 3.18 17.36 -2.80
C ALA A 106 2.61 16.89 -4.14
N VAL A 107 1.71 15.88 -4.10
CA VAL A 107 0.98 15.40 -5.28
C VAL A 107 0.09 16.50 -5.85
N GLU A 108 -0.66 17.23 -5.02
CA GLU A 108 -1.51 18.34 -5.50
C GLU A 108 -0.67 19.47 -6.14
N LYS A 109 0.50 19.77 -5.59
CA LYS A 109 1.47 20.74 -6.17
C LYS A 109 2.10 20.22 -7.48
N GLY A 110 2.02 18.92 -7.74
CA GLY A 110 2.50 18.31 -8.99
C GLY A 110 3.93 17.78 -8.94
N GLU A 111 4.53 17.66 -7.77
CA GLU A 111 5.83 17.03 -7.59
C GLU A 111 5.92 16.36 -6.22
N ILE A 112 6.07 15.05 -6.20
CA ILE A 112 6.41 14.32 -4.99
C ILE A 112 7.79 13.68 -5.14
N LYS A 113 8.66 13.92 -4.15
CA LYS A 113 9.94 13.25 -3.97
C LYS A 113 9.88 12.33 -2.77
N PHE A 114 10.40 11.12 -2.92
CA PHE A 114 10.35 10.13 -1.86
C PHE A 114 11.56 9.21 -1.88
N LEU A 115 11.89 8.69 -0.70
CA LEU A 115 12.84 7.62 -0.51
C LEU A 115 12.06 6.30 -0.45
N ALA A 116 12.29 5.41 -1.40
CA ALA A 116 11.73 4.07 -1.41
C ALA A 116 12.64 3.10 -0.65
N HIS A 117 12.03 2.24 0.17
CA HIS A 117 12.73 1.29 1.04
C HIS A 117 12.65 -0.16 0.53
N GLY A 118 12.31 -0.34 -0.75
CA GLY A 118 12.10 -1.64 -1.35
C GLY A 118 13.38 -2.37 -1.74
N GLU A 119 13.18 -3.60 -2.19
CA GLU A 119 14.24 -4.41 -2.77
C GLU A 119 14.51 -4.00 -4.21
N ARG A 120 13.45 -3.76 -4.99
CA ARG A 120 13.50 -3.41 -6.43
C ARG A 120 13.43 -1.91 -6.65
N MET A 121 12.52 -1.23 -5.96
CA MET A 121 12.51 0.23 -5.89
C MET A 121 13.23 0.68 -4.62
N ARG A 122 14.46 1.11 -4.76
CA ARG A 122 15.32 1.54 -3.65
C ARG A 122 15.86 2.93 -3.88
N GLY A 123 16.06 3.68 -2.78
CA GLY A 123 16.64 5.02 -2.83
C GLY A 123 15.65 6.10 -3.27
N ARG A 124 16.16 7.18 -3.84
CA ARG A 124 15.41 8.41 -4.13
C ARG A 124 14.70 8.33 -5.48
N TRP A 125 13.42 8.73 -5.46
CA TRP A 125 12.56 8.80 -6.64
C TRP A 125 11.76 10.09 -6.66
N ALA A 126 11.38 10.52 -7.84
CA ALA A 126 10.49 11.65 -8.04
C ALA A 126 9.35 11.28 -9.01
N LEU A 127 8.15 11.76 -8.70
CA LEU A 127 7.01 11.82 -9.62
C LEU A 127 6.73 13.28 -9.91
N VAL A 128 6.77 13.68 -11.17
CA VAL A 128 6.61 15.07 -11.61
C VAL A 128 5.50 15.16 -12.65
N ARG A 129 4.50 16.01 -12.38
CA ARG A 129 3.37 16.24 -13.26
C ARG A 129 3.80 17.03 -14.50
N MET A 130 3.43 16.51 -15.65
CA MET A 130 3.68 17.16 -16.93
C MET A 130 2.63 18.26 -17.18
N LYS A 131 3.08 19.39 -17.66
CA LYS A 131 2.16 20.43 -18.21
C LYS A 131 1.73 20.01 -19.60
N THR A 132 0.63 19.28 -19.70
CA THR A 132 0.05 18.85 -21.00
C THR A 132 -1.34 19.43 -21.19
N ARG A 133 -1.77 19.53 -22.46
CA ARG A 133 -3.16 19.90 -22.81
C ARG A 133 -4.09 18.69 -22.91
N GLU A 134 -3.59 17.52 -22.56
CA GLU A 134 -4.34 16.27 -22.63
C GLU A 134 -5.35 16.18 -21.48
N LYS A 135 -6.46 15.46 -21.73
CA LYS A 135 -7.48 15.20 -20.71
C LYS A 135 -6.98 14.30 -19.56
N ARG A 136 -5.92 13.52 -19.82
CA ARG A 136 -5.31 12.64 -18.81
C ARG A 136 -4.16 13.36 -18.14
N GLU A 137 -4.07 13.21 -16.85
CA GLU A 137 -2.99 13.76 -16.06
C GLU A 137 -1.76 12.86 -16.18
N ASN A 138 -0.77 13.35 -16.92
CA ASN A 138 0.48 12.64 -17.19
C ASN A 138 1.59 13.10 -16.25
N TRP A 139 2.33 12.14 -15.74
CA TRP A 139 3.47 12.33 -14.84
C TRP A 139 4.71 11.63 -15.40
N LEU A 140 5.86 11.97 -14.85
CA LEU A 140 7.12 11.28 -15.09
C LEU A 140 7.61 10.66 -13.79
N LEU A 141 7.83 9.35 -13.78
CA LEU A 141 8.57 8.66 -12.74
C LEU A 141 10.05 8.68 -13.08
N ILE A 142 10.87 9.19 -12.16
CA ILE A 142 12.29 9.42 -12.37
C ILE A 142 13.06 8.87 -11.16
N LYS A 143 14.09 8.08 -11.40
CA LYS A 143 15.09 7.73 -10.39
C LYS A 143 16.02 8.93 -10.19
N GLU A 144 16.18 9.41 -8.96
CA GLU A 144 17.20 10.42 -8.67
C GLU A 144 18.59 9.76 -8.55
N ARG A 145 19.64 10.56 -8.74
CA ARG A 145 21.02 10.08 -8.59
C ARG A 145 21.33 9.83 -7.12
N ASP A 146 21.60 8.60 -6.79
CA ASP A 146 22.06 8.12 -5.49
C ASP A 146 22.87 6.83 -5.66
N GLU A 147 23.23 6.19 -4.56
CA GLU A 147 24.00 4.94 -4.53
C GLU A 147 23.27 3.73 -5.15
N TYR A 148 21.94 3.83 -5.35
CA TYR A 148 21.09 2.78 -5.95
C TYR A 148 20.74 3.07 -7.42
N ALA A 149 21.33 4.13 -7.98
CA ALA A 149 21.13 4.47 -9.38
C ALA A 149 21.94 3.52 -10.28
N GLU A 150 21.33 3.06 -11.35
CA GLU A 150 21.93 2.17 -12.34
C GLU A 150 22.07 2.86 -13.68
N GLN A 151 22.83 2.25 -14.60
CA GLN A 151 23.04 2.81 -15.94
C GLN A 151 22.32 2.04 -17.04
N ASP A 152 21.38 1.18 -16.66
CA ASP A 152 20.60 0.38 -17.58
C ASP A 152 19.11 0.35 -17.21
N ASP A 153 18.31 -0.13 -18.15
CA ASP A 153 16.85 -0.23 -18.10
C ASP A 153 16.38 -1.66 -17.68
N ALA A 154 17.29 -2.46 -17.15
CA ALA A 154 17.05 -3.90 -16.92
C ALA A 154 16.26 -4.22 -15.65
N LEU A 155 15.88 -3.23 -14.83
CA LEU A 155 15.25 -3.44 -13.52
C LEU A 155 14.02 -4.36 -13.60
N THR A 156 13.10 -4.08 -14.50
CA THR A 156 11.87 -4.89 -14.63
C THR A 156 12.11 -6.28 -15.22
N ALA A 157 13.13 -6.43 -16.07
CA ALA A 157 13.51 -7.71 -16.66
C ALA A 157 14.21 -8.64 -15.66
N ARG A 158 14.97 -8.08 -14.74
CA ARG A 158 15.65 -8.85 -13.66
C ARG A 158 14.68 -9.46 -12.67
N PHE A 159 13.52 -8.85 -12.48
CA PHE A 159 12.54 -9.26 -11.48
C PHE A 159 11.19 -9.57 -12.13
N PRO A 160 11.04 -10.69 -12.87
CA PRO A 160 9.80 -11.01 -13.57
C PRO A 160 8.68 -11.50 -12.64
N ASN A 161 9.03 -12.06 -11.47
CA ASN A 161 8.12 -12.75 -10.57
C ASN A 161 7.58 -11.85 -9.44
N SER A 162 6.57 -12.32 -8.73
CA SER A 162 6.05 -11.69 -7.51
C SER A 162 7.12 -11.59 -6.43
N ILE A 163 7.18 -10.45 -5.73
CA ILE A 163 8.06 -10.27 -4.57
C ILE A 163 7.50 -10.97 -3.33
N VAL A 164 6.20 -11.19 -3.27
CA VAL A 164 5.52 -11.76 -2.10
C VAL A 164 5.41 -13.29 -2.21
N SER A 165 4.91 -13.79 -3.35
CA SER A 165 4.69 -15.22 -3.55
C SER A 165 5.83 -15.93 -4.28
N GLY A 166 6.74 -15.19 -4.92
CA GLY A 166 7.79 -15.72 -5.79
C GLY A 166 7.28 -16.25 -7.13
N ARG A 167 5.95 -16.30 -7.33
CA ARG A 167 5.31 -16.91 -8.50
C ARG A 167 5.50 -16.08 -9.76
N SER A 168 5.64 -16.78 -10.88
CA SER A 168 5.57 -16.19 -12.20
C SER A 168 4.13 -15.87 -12.59
N ARG A 169 3.96 -15.15 -13.70
CA ARG A 169 2.64 -14.90 -14.31
C ARG A 169 1.91 -16.20 -14.60
N GLU A 170 2.59 -17.12 -15.25
CA GLU A 170 2.02 -18.39 -15.74
C GLU A 170 1.54 -19.24 -14.56
N GLU A 171 2.28 -19.23 -13.45
CA GLU A 171 1.90 -19.91 -12.23
C GLU A 171 0.65 -19.29 -11.58
N ILE A 172 0.52 -17.97 -11.58
CA ILE A 172 -0.68 -17.28 -11.09
C ILE A 172 -1.87 -17.54 -12.01
N GLU A 173 -1.68 -17.53 -13.33
CA GLU A 173 -2.74 -17.78 -14.30
C GLU A 173 -3.25 -19.22 -14.27
N SER A 174 -2.38 -20.19 -14.01
CA SER A 174 -2.73 -21.63 -13.95
C SER A 174 -3.26 -22.07 -12.59
N ASP A 175 -3.09 -21.25 -11.55
CA ASP A 175 -3.58 -21.56 -10.21
C ASP A 175 -5.11 -21.40 -10.15
N GLY A 176 -5.84 -22.52 -10.15
CA GLY A 176 -7.30 -22.52 -10.02
C GLY A 176 -7.82 -21.95 -8.69
N ALA A 177 -6.94 -21.72 -7.71
CA ALA A 177 -7.22 -21.06 -6.44
C ALA A 177 -6.71 -19.60 -6.40
N ALA A 178 -6.22 -19.07 -7.54
CA ALA A 178 -5.79 -17.68 -7.61
C ALA A 178 -6.91 -16.74 -7.15
N ALA A 179 -6.55 -15.73 -6.37
CA ALA A 179 -7.51 -14.71 -5.93
C ALA A 179 -8.13 -14.02 -7.17
N VAL A 180 -9.44 -13.92 -7.19
CA VAL A 180 -10.18 -13.25 -8.27
C VAL A 180 -10.72 -11.95 -7.72
N TRP A 181 -10.30 -10.84 -8.29
CA TRP A 181 -10.87 -9.53 -7.97
C TRP A 181 -12.14 -9.30 -8.79
N ASP A 182 -13.26 -9.31 -8.12
CA ASP A 182 -14.54 -8.96 -8.75
C ASP A 182 -14.98 -7.57 -8.28
N SER A 183 -14.79 -6.58 -9.14
CA SER A 183 -15.22 -5.20 -8.87
C SER A 183 -16.76 -5.04 -8.79
N HIS A 184 -17.52 -6.07 -9.12
CA HIS A 184 -18.98 -6.11 -9.06
C HIS A 184 -19.52 -6.90 -7.85
N ALA A 185 -18.69 -7.67 -7.16
CA ALA A 185 -19.09 -8.40 -5.97
C ALA A 185 -19.31 -7.44 -4.80
N ARG A 186 -20.52 -7.43 -4.26
CA ARG A 186 -20.88 -6.62 -3.07
C ARG A 186 -20.19 -7.09 -1.78
N ASN A 187 -19.56 -8.25 -1.81
CA ASN A 187 -18.75 -8.82 -0.74
C ASN A 187 -17.53 -9.45 -1.39
N ALA A 188 -16.43 -8.72 -1.51
CA ALA A 188 -15.16 -9.36 -1.81
C ALA A 188 -14.88 -10.38 -0.69
N PRO A 189 -14.63 -11.67 -1.00
CA PRO A 189 -14.16 -12.59 0.02
C PRO A 189 -12.87 -12.02 0.57
N ASP A 190 -12.73 -12.08 1.89
CA ASP A 190 -11.56 -11.65 2.62
C ASP A 190 -10.29 -12.19 1.91
N ALA A 191 -9.57 -11.32 1.19
CA ALA A 191 -8.37 -11.67 0.41
C ALA A 191 -7.17 -12.06 1.31
N ARG A 192 -7.45 -12.32 2.57
CA ARG A 192 -6.52 -12.93 3.50
C ARG A 192 -6.53 -14.43 3.27
N GLY A 193 -5.54 -14.89 2.54
CA GLY A 193 -5.20 -16.26 2.16
C GLY A 193 -5.98 -17.35 2.90
N ALA A 194 -6.58 -18.26 2.13
CA ALA A 194 -7.18 -19.50 2.61
C ALA A 194 -6.14 -20.47 3.21
N GLY A 195 -5.34 -19.97 4.15
CA GLY A 195 -4.45 -20.72 5.04
C GLY A 195 -5.11 -20.75 6.40
N LEU A 196 -5.79 -21.86 6.71
CA LEU A 196 -6.17 -22.37 8.03
C LEU A 196 -5.79 -21.46 9.22
N ARG A 197 -6.47 -20.35 9.41
CA ARG A 197 -6.51 -19.72 10.72
C ARG A 197 -7.72 -20.30 11.45
N LYS A 198 -7.42 -21.25 12.37
CA LYS A 198 -8.38 -21.68 13.38
C LYS A 198 -8.96 -20.42 13.98
N ARG A 199 -10.25 -20.18 13.78
CA ARG A 199 -10.94 -19.06 14.41
C ARG A 199 -10.81 -19.25 15.92
N LEU A 200 -10.08 -18.34 16.55
CA LEU A 200 -9.97 -18.30 17.99
C LEU A 200 -11.01 -17.32 18.51
N PRO A 201 -11.72 -17.63 19.58
CA PRO A 201 -12.64 -16.71 20.21
C PRO A 201 -11.91 -15.42 20.60
N ALA A 202 -12.62 -14.30 20.57
CA ALA A 202 -12.05 -13.04 21.04
C ALA A 202 -11.55 -13.18 22.47
N PRO A 203 -10.36 -12.68 22.79
CA PRO A 203 -9.86 -12.71 24.15
C PRO A 203 -10.84 -11.96 25.09
N ALA A 204 -10.95 -12.44 26.32
CA ALA A 204 -11.73 -11.75 27.34
C ALA A 204 -11.16 -10.34 27.58
N PHE A 205 -12.05 -9.39 27.87
CA PHE A 205 -11.63 -8.05 28.23
C PHE A 205 -10.71 -8.08 29.45
N VAL A 206 -9.54 -7.46 29.31
CA VAL A 206 -8.58 -7.26 30.41
C VAL A 206 -8.60 -5.77 30.76
N ALA A 207 -9.02 -5.46 31.99
CA ALA A 207 -9.03 -4.08 32.44
C ALA A 207 -7.59 -3.52 32.41
N PRO A 208 -7.36 -2.36 31.76
CA PRO A 208 -6.04 -1.76 31.75
C PRO A 208 -5.59 -1.42 33.16
N SER A 209 -4.33 -1.70 33.46
CA SER A 209 -3.73 -1.30 34.73
C SER A 209 -3.73 0.22 34.85
N LEU A 210 -4.32 0.74 35.91
CA LEU A 210 -4.26 2.16 36.21
C LEU A 210 -2.88 2.48 36.82
N CYS A 211 -2.17 3.41 36.22
CA CYS A 211 -0.90 3.89 36.79
C CYS A 211 -1.17 4.75 38.03
N THR A 212 -0.45 4.49 39.10
CA THR A 212 -0.42 5.41 40.25
C THR A 212 0.47 6.58 39.91
N SER A 213 0.00 7.82 40.15
CA SER A 213 0.84 8.98 40.01
C SER A 213 1.98 8.98 41.02
N ALA A 214 3.20 9.18 40.53
CA ALA A 214 4.39 9.32 41.34
C ALA A 214 5.08 10.64 41.06
N GLU A 215 5.56 11.32 42.11
CA GLU A 215 6.26 12.61 41.96
C GLU A 215 7.66 12.47 41.34
N ARG A 216 8.25 11.27 41.37
CA ARG A 216 9.55 10.98 40.75
C ARG A 216 9.52 9.61 40.08
N PRO A 217 10.26 9.45 38.97
CA PRO A 217 10.43 8.13 38.36
C PRO A 217 11.11 7.17 39.36
N PRO A 218 10.74 5.87 39.36
CA PRO A 218 11.45 4.88 40.12
C PRO A 218 12.90 4.74 39.64
N GLU A 219 13.83 4.51 40.59
CA GLU A 219 15.24 4.28 40.27
C GLU A 219 15.48 2.78 40.10
N GLY A 220 16.27 2.40 39.10
CA GLY A 220 16.69 1.01 38.84
C GLY A 220 16.66 0.63 37.37
N ASP A 221 17.45 -0.38 36.99
CA ASP A 221 17.60 -0.85 35.62
C ASP A 221 16.43 -1.70 35.13
N ASP A 222 15.47 -2.01 36.00
CA ASP A 222 14.30 -2.84 35.70
C ASP A 222 13.10 -2.05 35.16
N PHE A 223 13.25 -0.76 34.95
CA PHE A 223 12.19 0.13 34.49
C PHE A 223 12.44 0.66 33.08
N LEU A 224 11.43 0.55 32.23
CA LEU A 224 11.36 1.21 30.93
C LEU A 224 10.48 2.47 31.04
N PHE A 225 10.98 3.60 30.55
CA PHE A 225 10.25 4.86 30.55
C PHE A 225 9.76 5.18 29.15
N GLU A 226 8.47 5.48 29.03
CA GLU A 226 7.84 5.90 27.79
C GLU A 226 7.27 7.29 27.94
N MET A 227 7.34 8.10 26.88
CA MET A 227 6.60 9.35 26.85
C MET A 227 5.11 9.09 26.76
N LYS A 228 4.35 9.61 27.71
CA LYS A 228 2.89 9.55 27.68
C LYS A 228 2.36 10.67 26.78
N TYR A 229 1.68 10.26 25.72
CA TYR A 229 0.89 11.20 24.92
C TYR A 229 -0.52 11.30 25.49
N ASP A 230 -1.05 12.52 25.62
CA ASP A 230 -2.46 12.72 25.96
C ASP A 230 -3.35 12.12 24.89
N GLY A 231 -4.29 11.26 25.29
CA GLY A 231 -5.19 10.60 24.38
C GLY A 231 -6.12 9.60 25.08
N TYR A 232 -7.02 9.04 24.29
CA TYR A 232 -7.89 7.97 24.77
C TYR A 232 -7.17 6.62 24.71
N ARG A 233 -7.24 5.85 25.79
CA ARG A 233 -6.82 4.44 25.74
C ARG A 233 -7.98 3.61 25.21
N VAL A 234 -7.73 2.86 24.14
CA VAL A 234 -8.72 1.99 23.52
C VAL A 234 -8.16 0.58 23.47
N GLU A 235 -8.91 -0.38 24.01
CA GLU A 235 -8.64 -1.79 23.80
C GLU A 235 -9.50 -2.31 22.65
N LEU A 236 -8.87 -3.01 21.72
CA LEU A 236 -9.52 -3.62 20.58
C LEU A 236 -9.31 -5.13 20.64
N ALA A 237 -10.38 -5.87 20.90
CA ALA A 237 -10.37 -7.33 20.84
C ALA A 237 -10.91 -7.80 19.50
N VAL A 238 -10.18 -8.67 18.82
CA VAL A 238 -10.57 -9.25 17.53
C VAL A 238 -10.60 -10.76 17.64
N GLY A 239 -11.75 -11.36 17.36
CA GLY A 239 -11.93 -12.81 17.33
C GLY A 239 -13.18 -13.19 16.55
N ASP A 240 -13.20 -14.40 15.97
CA ASP A 240 -14.31 -15.00 15.20
C ASP A 240 -14.88 -14.12 14.06
N GLY A 241 -14.09 -13.14 13.57
CA GLY A 241 -14.51 -12.17 12.56
C GLY A 241 -15.29 -11.00 13.14
N GLU A 242 -15.41 -10.88 14.44
CA GLU A 242 -16.02 -9.76 15.13
C GLU A 242 -14.99 -8.88 15.83
N ILE A 243 -15.28 -7.58 15.93
CA ILE A 243 -14.46 -6.61 16.62
C ILE A 243 -15.22 -6.10 17.84
N GLY A 244 -14.78 -6.52 19.04
CA GLY A 244 -15.25 -5.95 20.29
C GLY A 244 -14.48 -4.67 20.61
N ARG A 245 -15.21 -3.59 20.99
CA ARG A 245 -14.60 -2.33 21.44
C ARG A 245 -14.82 -2.18 22.93
N ALA A 246 -13.76 -1.96 23.66
CA ALA A 246 -13.82 -1.44 25.02
C ALA A 246 -13.10 -0.10 25.06
N SER A 247 -13.79 0.97 25.44
CA SER A 247 -13.17 2.27 25.67
C SER A 247 -13.19 2.57 27.15
N CYS A 248 -12.02 2.78 27.75
CA CYS A 248 -11.91 3.40 29.06
C CYS A 248 -11.92 4.91 28.87
N ARG A 249 -13.00 5.57 29.29
CA ARG A 249 -13.01 7.01 29.47
C ARG A 249 -12.31 7.33 30.79
N GLU A 250 -11.05 7.68 30.71
CA GLU A 250 -10.40 8.42 31.77
C GLU A 250 -9.71 9.63 31.16
N ARG A 251 -10.19 10.80 31.53
CA ARG A 251 -9.41 12.03 31.41
C ARG A 251 -8.42 12.01 32.56
N VAL A 252 -7.15 12.09 32.26
CA VAL A 252 -6.12 12.49 33.20
C VAL A 252 -5.82 13.96 32.93
#